data_8110a5d956efebea8cb7f21984c7e205
#
_entry.id   8110a5d956efebea8cb7f21984c7e205
#
_cell.length_a   1.000
_cell.length_b   1.000
_cell.length_c   1.000
_cell.angle_alpha   90.00
_cell.angle_beta   90.00
_cell.angle_gamma   90.00
#
_symmetry.space_group_name_H-M   'P 1'
#
loop_
_entity.id
_entity.type
_entity.pdbx_description
1 polymer ?
#
loop_
_entity_poly.entity_id
_entity_poly.type
_entity_poly.pdbx_seq_one_letter_code
_entity_poly.pdbx_strand_id
1 'polypeptide(L)'
;MSENGPDLARRLLAAARDSAKLIRNERKTRPKSTTRRGGEPRLLGDALSMLAHDQGWDSGLQQSRFLASWAEIVGAEFAEHVQAESLSDQGKLLLRADSTAWATQSRLLADDLLRKLEEHPISTGLVKEIRVLAPAAPSWRKGERHVRGRGPRDTYG
;
A
#
# COMPACT_ATOMS: atom_id res chain seq x y z
N MET A 1 34.67 -38.56 37.33
CA MET A 1 33.94 -39.45 36.41
C MET A 1 33.97 -38.80 35.05
N SER A 2 34.93 -39.21 34.23
CA SER A 2 35.10 -38.63 32.87
C SER A 2 34.16 -39.33 31.90
N GLU A 3 33.16 -38.60 31.38
CA GLU A 3 32.36 -39.11 30.29
C GLU A 3 33.26 -39.31 29.06
N ASN A 4 33.36 -40.55 28.61
CA ASN A 4 34.19 -40.93 27.50
C ASN A 4 33.73 -40.22 26.21
N GLY A 5 34.62 -39.44 25.55
CA GLY A 5 34.38 -38.71 24.33
C GLY A 5 33.68 -39.50 23.20
N PRO A 6 33.90 -40.84 23.02
CA PRO A 6 33.18 -41.61 22.01
C PRO A 6 31.66 -41.73 22.26
N ASP A 7 31.23 -41.72 23.53
CA ASP A 7 29.80 -41.80 23.84
C ASP A 7 29.04 -40.51 23.58
N LEU A 8 29.69 -39.37 23.80
CA LEU A 8 29.13 -38.07 23.46
C LEU A 8 28.96 -37.94 21.93
N ALA A 9 29.96 -38.37 21.17
CA ALA A 9 29.87 -38.33 19.70
C ALA A 9 28.75 -39.24 19.17
N ARG A 10 28.53 -40.40 19.74
CA ARG A 10 27.42 -41.31 19.38
C ARG A 10 26.04 -40.68 19.68
N ARG A 11 25.90 -40.02 20.84
CA ARG A 11 24.65 -39.31 21.22
C ARG A 11 24.35 -38.17 20.28
N LEU A 12 25.35 -37.36 19.91
CA LEU A 12 25.20 -36.25 18.96
C LEU A 12 24.83 -36.74 17.55
N LEU A 13 25.44 -37.83 17.09
CA LEU A 13 25.10 -38.45 15.81
C LEU A 13 23.68 -39.05 15.79
N ALA A 14 23.24 -39.63 16.89
CA ALA A 14 21.86 -40.12 17.02
C ALA A 14 20.86 -38.98 17.00
N ALA A 15 21.08 -37.90 17.75
CA ALA A 15 20.23 -36.71 17.76
C ALA A 15 20.17 -36.03 16.38
N ALA A 16 21.29 -35.96 15.67
CA ALA A 16 21.32 -35.40 14.30
C ALA A 16 20.54 -36.27 13.29
N ARG A 17 20.59 -37.60 13.44
CA ARG A 17 19.80 -38.53 12.60
C ARG A 17 18.30 -38.43 12.87
N ASP A 18 17.90 -38.23 14.11
CA ASP A 18 16.50 -38.10 14.49
C ASP A 18 15.92 -36.77 14.03
N SER A 19 16.66 -35.67 14.14
CA SER A 19 16.26 -34.37 13.56
C SER A 19 16.18 -34.45 12.04
N ALA A 20 17.09 -35.11 11.37
CA ALA A 20 17.02 -35.29 9.90
C ALA A 20 15.81 -36.15 9.48
N LYS A 21 15.40 -37.14 10.30
CA LYS A 21 14.17 -37.91 10.06
C LYS A 21 12.91 -37.08 10.23
N LEU A 22 12.86 -36.19 11.23
CA LEU A 22 11.74 -35.26 11.44
C LEU A 22 11.58 -34.32 10.26
N ILE A 23 12.66 -33.71 9.80
CA ILE A 23 12.66 -32.79 8.60
C ILE A 23 12.24 -33.58 7.34
N ARG A 24 12.65 -34.83 7.20
CA ARG A 24 12.27 -35.68 6.06
C ARG A 24 10.80 -36.07 6.09
N ASN A 25 10.23 -36.27 7.29
CA ASN A 25 8.81 -36.57 7.46
C ASN A 25 7.93 -35.34 7.21
N GLU A 26 8.35 -34.15 7.67
CA GLU A 26 7.63 -32.90 7.33
C GLU A 26 7.60 -32.63 5.83
N ARG A 27 8.69 -32.95 5.11
CA ARG A 27 8.70 -32.85 3.63
C ARG A 27 7.77 -33.87 2.95
N LYS A 28 7.51 -35.02 3.59
CA LYS A 28 6.57 -36.04 3.05
C LYS A 28 5.11 -35.71 3.31
N THR A 29 4.81 -34.95 4.37
CA THR A 29 3.44 -34.54 4.73
C THR A 29 2.99 -33.25 4.05
N ARG A 30 3.89 -32.53 3.36
CA ARG A 30 3.46 -31.46 2.47
C ARG A 30 2.58 -32.09 1.39
N PRO A 31 1.28 -31.74 1.28
CA PRO A 31 0.47 -32.20 0.19
C PRO A 31 1.20 -31.80 -1.10
N LYS A 32 1.60 -32.80 -1.89
CA LYS A 32 2.01 -32.54 -3.26
C LYS A 32 0.84 -31.77 -3.86
N SER A 33 1.02 -30.49 -4.18
CA SER A 33 0.10 -29.80 -5.03
C SER A 33 -0.03 -30.68 -6.27
N THR A 34 -1.13 -31.38 -6.37
CA THR A 34 -1.51 -32.07 -7.58
C THR A 34 -1.80 -30.97 -8.59
N THR A 35 -0.73 -30.45 -9.19
CA THR A 35 -0.82 -29.76 -10.45
C THR A 35 -1.39 -30.81 -11.39
N ARG A 36 -2.73 -30.82 -11.53
CA ARG A 36 -3.40 -31.53 -12.61
C ARG A 36 -2.77 -30.99 -13.90
N ARG A 37 -1.81 -31.74 -14.45
CA ARG A 37 -1.38 -31.64 -15.82
C ARG A 37 -2.61 -31.97 -16.65
N GLY A 38 -3.30 -30.98 -17.13
CA GLY A 38 -4.54 -31.16 -17.92
C GLY A 38 -5.45 -29.93 -17.86
N GLY A 39 -4.91 -28.73 -17.54
CA GLY A 39 -5.62 -27.49 -17.77
C GLY A 39 -5.40 -27.03 -19.21
N GLU A 40 -6.46 -26.71 -19.91
CA GLU A 40 -6.38 -25.97 -21.17
C GLU A 40 -5.46 -24.75 -20.97
N PRO A 41 -4.69 -24.32 -22.01
CA PRO A 41 -3.85 -23.14 -21.92
C PRO A 41 -4.72 -21.96 -21.60
N ARG A 42 -4.64 -21.51 -20.33
CA ARG A 42 -5.30 -20.29 -19.89
C ARG A 42 -4.54 -19.11 -20.45
N LEU A 43 -5.28 -18.14 -20.98
CA LEU A 43 -4.69 -16.87 -21.38
C LEU A 43 -3.89 -16.30 -20.19
N LEU A 44 -2.70 -15.79 -20.46
CA LEU A 44 -1.81 -15.21 -19.44
C LEU A 44 -2.55 -14.17 -18.59
N GLY A 45 -3.49 -13.42 -19.19
CA GLY A 45 -4.35 -12.47 -18.51
C GLY A 45 -5.22 -13.10 -17.42
N ASP A 46 -5.80 -14.28 -17.67
CA ASP A 46 -6.63 -15.00 -16.67
C ASP A 46 -5.77 -15.52 -15.51
N ALA A 47 -4.56 -15.99 -15.81
CA ALA A 47 -3.64 -16.45 -14.77
C ALA A 47 -3.15 -15.29 -13.90
N LEU A 48 -2.89 -14.12 -14.48
CA LEU A 48 -2.49 -12.90 -13.76
C LEU A 48 -3.65 -12.33 -12.94
N SER A 49 -4.89 -12.34 -13.47
CA SER A 49 -6.06 -11.86 -12.71
C SER A 49 -6.35 -12.75 -11.49
N MET A 50 -6.24 -14.07 -11.63
CA MET A 50 -6.35 -14.98 -10.50
C MET A 50 -5.26 -14.76 -9.45
N LEU A 51 -4.03 -14.56 -9.90
CA LEU A 51 -2.92 -14.27 -8.99
C LEU A 51 -3.13 -12.96 -8.25
N ALA A 52 -3.59 -11.91 -8.94
CA ALA A 52 -3.90 -10.61 -8.34
C ALA A 52 -5.02 -10.73 -7.29
N HIS A 53 -6.05 -11.51 -7.58
CA HIS A 53 -7.15 -11.79 -6.64
C HIS A 53 -6.65 -12.57 -5.41
N ASP A 54 -5.89 -13.65 -5.61
CA ASP A 54 -5.34 -14.48 -4.53
C ASP A 54 -4.36 -13.72 -3.64
N GLN A 55 -3.66 -12.72 -4.18
CA GLN A 55 -2.74 -11.85 -3.45
C GLN A 55 -3.43 -10.62 -2.85
N GLY A 56 -4.73 -10.43 -3.08
CA GLY A 56 -5.48 -9.27 -2.60
C GLY A 56 -5.06 -7.94 -3.27
N TRP A 57 -4.49 -7.99 -4.48
CA TRP A 57 -4.03 -6.79 -5.21
C TRP A 57 -5.17 -6.05 -5.91
N ASP A 58 -6.38 -6.61 -5.91
CA ASP A 58 -7.53 -6.00 -6.58
C ASP A 58 -7.82 -4.59 -6.05
N SER A 59 -7.73 -4.39 -4.74
CA SER A 59 -7.91 -3.07 -4.13
C SER A 59 -6.84 -2.08 -4.57
N GLY A 60 -5.58 -2.49 -4.59
CA GLY A 60 -4.46 -1.66 -5.04
C GLY A 60 -4.54 -1.28 -6.51
N LEU A 61 -5.00 -2.18 -7.37
CA LEU A 61 -5.24 -1.91 -8.79
C LEU A 61 -6.39 -0.93 -9.00
N GLN A 62 -7.49 -1.07 -8.25
CA GLN A 62 -8.61 -0.14 -8.30
C GLN A 62 -8.20 1.26 -7.84
N GLN A 63 -7.46 1.36 -6.73
CA GLN A 63 -6.91 2.63 -6.24
C GLN A 63 -6.00 3.29 -7.27
N SER A 64 -5.09 2.52 -7.89
CA SER A 64 -4.18 3.03 -8.91
C SER A 64 -4.92 3.54 -10.15
N ARG A 65 -5.94 2.82 -10.61
CA ARG A 65 -6.82 3.26 -11.72
C ARG A 65 -7.57 4.54 -11.37
N PHE A 66 -8.14 4.61 -10.18
CA PHE A 66 -8.81 5.81 -9.69
C PHE A 66 -7.88 7.03 -9.68
N LEU A 67 -6.67 6.90 -9.11
CA LEU A 67 -5.69 7.98 -9.07
C LEU A 67 -5.24 8.42 -10.47
N ALA A 68 -5.06 7.47 -11.40
CA ALA A 68 -4.73 7.77 -12.79
C ALA A 68 -5.85 8.52 -13.53
N SER A 69 -7.11 8.23 -13.22
CA SER A 69 -8.30 8.86 -13.84
C SER A 69 -8.75 10.12 -13.10
N TRP A 70 -8.01 10.62 -12.11
CA TRP A 70 -8.41 11.74 -11.27
C TRP A 70 -8.85 12.96 -12.08
N ALA A 71 -8.02 13.40 -13.03
CA ALA A 71 -8.29 14.57 -13.86
C ALA A 71 -9.53 14.39 -14.76
N GLU A 72 -9.81 13.18 -15.21
CA GLU A 72 -10.99 12.85 -15.99
C GLU A 72 -12.27 12.94 -15.15
N ILE A 73 -12.20 12.48 -13.90
CA ILE A 73 -13.34 12.44 -12.98
C ILE A 73 -13.73 13.84 -12.49
N VAL A 74 -12.75 14.62 -12.01
CA VAL A 74 -13.03 15.92 -11.38
C VAL A 74 -13.01 17.08 -12.37
N GLY A 75 -12.33 16.90 -13.50
CA GLY A 75 -12.07 17.91 -14.52
C GLY A 75 -10.63 18.42 -14.47
N ALA A 76 -10.09 18.74 -15.65
CA ALA A 76 -8.68 19.12 -15.80
C ALA A 76 -8.32 20.39 -15.00
N GLU A 77 -9.18 21.40 -15.02
CA GLU A 77 -8.98 22.66 -14.30
C GLU A 77 -8.82 22.45 -12.78
N PHE A 78 -9.69 21.64 -12.18
CA PHE A 78 -9.60 21.32 -10.75
C PHE A 78 -8.37 20.46 -10.44
N ALA A 79 -8.08 19.46 -11.30
CA ALA A 79 -6.96 18.55 -11.12
C ALA A 79 -5.59 19.24 -11.27
N GLU A 80 -5.50 20.37 -11.97
CA GLU A 80 -4.28 21.17 -12.05
C GLU A 80 -3.85 21.70 -10.67
N HIS A 81 -4.84 22.08 -9.85
CA HIS A 81 -4.60 22.69 -8.53
C HIS A 81 -4.73 21.72 -7.36
N VAL A 82 -5.47 20.62 -7.55
CA VAL A 82 -5.77 19.65 -6.48
C VAL A 82 -5.52 18.25 -6.99
N GLN A 83 -4.46 17.64 -6.50
CA GLN A 83 -4.05 16.30 -6.89
C GLN A 83 -4.51 15.24 -5.87
N ALA A 84 -4.95 14.10 -6.36
CA ALA A 84 -5.20 12.93 -5.53
C ALA A 84 -3.86 12.25 -5.20
N GLU A 85 -3.47 12.28 -3.93
CA GLU A 85 -2.18 11.75 -3.47
C GLU A 85 -2.24 10.27 -3.13
N SER A 86 -3.29 9.87 -2.44
CA SER A 86 -3.50 8.47 -2.07
C SER A 86 -4.97 8.17 -1.73
N LEU A 87 -5.36 6.93 -1.91
CA LEU A 87 -6.64 6.39 -1.49
C LEU A 87 -6.36 5.18 -0.59
N SER A 88 -6.90 5.17 0.63
CA SER A 88 -6.73 4.05 1.54
C SER A 88 -7.80 2.98 1.32
N ASP A 89 -7.54 1.73 1.77
CA ASP A 89 -8.52 0.62 1.74
C ASP A 89 -9.79 0.93 2.54
N GLN A 90 -9.73 1.87 3.47
CA GLN A 90 -10.89 2.33 4.24
C GLN A 90 -11.76 3.36 3.48
N GLY A 91 -11.37 3.75 2.27
CA GLY A 91 -12.05 4.74 1.45
C GLY A 91 -11.71 6.19 1.82
N LYS A 92 -10.56 6.45 2.47
CA LYS A 92 -10.10 7.81 2.74
C LYS A 92 -9.25 8.31 1.58
N LEU A 93 -9.73 9.33 0.90
CA LEU A 93 -9.04 10.00 -0.19
C LEU A 93 -8.24 11.18 0.36
N LEU A 94 -6.94 11.16 0.13
CA LEU A 94 -6.04 12.25 0.47
C LEU A 94 -5.81 13.12 -0.77
N LEU A 95 -6.21 14.38 -0.69
CA LEU A 95 -6.00 15.38 -1.72
C LEU A 95 -4.92 16.37 -1.28
N ARG A 96 -4.06 16.78 -2.19
CA ARG A 96 -3.08 17.85 -1.99
C ARG A 96 -3.38 19.02 -2.89
N ALA A 97 -3.59 20.18 -2.30
CA ALA A 97 -3.74 21.43 -3.05
C ALA A 97 -2.39 22.14 -3.19
N ASP A 98 -2.23 22.88 -4.28
CA ASP A 98 -1.06 23.71 -4.59
C ASP A 98 -1.02 25.01 -3.77
N SER A 99 -2.17 25.47 -3.31
CA SER A 99 -2.31 26.70 -2.53
C SER A 99 -3.28 26.54 -1.36
N THR A 100 -3.18 27.43 -0.38
CA THR A 100 -4.10 27.47 0.77
C THR A 100 -5.51 27.85 0.34
N ALA A 101 -5.65 28.66 -0.70
CA ALA A 101 -6.94 29.04 -1.28
C ALA A 101 -7.65 27.81 -1.85
N TRP A 102 -6.97 27.04 -2.69
CA TRP A 102 -7.49 25.79 -3.24
C TRP A 102 -7.77 24.74 -2.17
N ALA A 103 -6.91 24.64 -1.14
CA ALA A 103 -7.17 23.75 -0.01
C ALA A 103 -8.46 24.11 0.75
N THR A 104 -8.73 25.40 0.93
CA THR A 104 -9.95 25.87 1.60
C THR A 104 -11.17 25.63 0.72
N GLN A 105 -11.08 25.98 -0.56
CA GLN A 105 -12.15 25.77 -1.54
C GLN A 105 -12.51 24.27 -1.63
N SER A 106 -11.53 23.39 -1.72
CA SER A 106 -11.75 21.96 -1.81
C SER A 106 -12.40 21.37 -0.56
N ARG A 107 -12.10 21.92 0.63
CA ARG A 107 -12.78 21.50 1.87
C ARG A 107 -14.24 21.92 1.88
N LEU A 108 -14.55 23.11 1.39
CA LEU A 108 -15.94 23.59 1.28
C LEU A 108 -16.74 22.78 0.27
N LEU A 109 -16.10 22.32 -0.80
CA LEU A 109 -16.70 21.50 -1.86
C LEU A 109 -16.59 19.99 -1.60
N ALA A 110 -16.13 19.55 -0.43
CA ALA A 110 -15.87 18.13 -0.16
C ALA A 110 -17.10 17.24 -0.35
N ASP A 111 -18.29 17.70 0.07
CA ASP A 111 -19.53 16.94 -0.07
C ASP A 111 -20.00 16.86 -1.54
N ASP A 112 -19.80 17.92 -2.32
CA ASP A 112 -20.09 17.94 -3.76
C ASP A 112 -19.12 17.04 -4.53
N LEU A 113 -17.84 17.05 -4.14
CA LEU A 113 -16.83 16.14 -4.68
C LEU A 113 -17.16 14.69 -4.37
N LEU A 114 -17.58 14.36 -3.13
CA LEU A 114 -18.00 13.00 -2.78
C LEU A 114 -19.16 12.54 -3.65
N ARG A 115 -20.17 13.37 -3.83
CA ARG A 115 -21.33 13.07 -4.68
C ARG A 115 -20.90 12.80 -6.12
N LYS A 116 -20.05 13.67 -6.70
CA LYS A 116 -19.50 13.50 -8.03
C LYS A 116 -18.69 12.21 -8.19
N LEU A 117 -17.93 11.84 -7.16
CA LEU A 117 -17.16 10.60 -7.12
C LEU A 117 -18.05 9.36 -7.02
N GLU A 118 -19.18 9.43 -6.32
CA GLU A 118 -20.16 8.34 -6.25
C GLU A 118 -20.89 8.11 -7.57
N GLU A 119 -21.13 9.15 -8.35
CA GLU A 119 -21.77 9.06 -9.67
C GLU A 119 -20.86 8.46 -10.75
N HIS A 120 -19.54 8.54 -10.56
CA HIS A 120 -18.59 8.08 -11.58
C HIS A 120 -18.28 6.57 -11.43
N PRO A 121 -18.35 5.76 -12.51
CA PRO A 121 -18.26 4.31 -12.45
C PRO A 121 -16.93 3.77 -11.89
N ILE A 122 -15.83 4.52 -12.05
CA ILE A 122 -14.51 4.10 -11.55
C ILE A 122 -14.37 4.35 -10.04
N SER A 123 -15.10 5.30 -9.48
CA SER A 123 -14.96 5.74 -8.09
C SER A 123 -16.13 5.35 -7.18
N THR A 124 -17.22 4.81 -7.76
CA THR A 124 -18.41 4.39 -7.00
C THR A 124 -18.05 3.46 -5.85
N GLY A 125 -18.38 3.87 -4.62
CA GLY A 125 -18.14 3.09 -3.40
C GLY A 125 -16.68 3.03 -2.92
N LEU A 126 -15.72 3.59 -3.67
CA LEU A 126 -14.31 3.58 -3.29
C LEU A 126 -13.96 4.67 -2.28
N VAL A 127 -14.59 5.85 -2.40
CA VAL A 127 -14.29 7.03 -1.57
C VAL A 127 -15.42 7.25 -0.58
N LYS A 128 -15.08 7.30 0.71
CA LYS A 128 -16.01 7.58 1.81
C LYS A 128 -15.72 8.88 2.53
N GLU A 129 -14.47 9.28 2.54
CA GLU A 129 -14.01 10.46 3.25
C GLU A 129 -12.95 11.18 2.41
N ILE A 130 -13.03 12.49 2.35
CA ILE A 130 -12.02 13.33 1.69
C ILE A 130 -11.24 14.11 2.74
N ARG A 131 -9.91 14.03 2.67
CA ARG A 131 -9.00 14.83 3.47
C ARG A 131 -8.14 15.71 2.58
N VAL A 132 -8.23 17.02 2.74
CA VAL A 132 -7.47 17.98 1.95
C VAL A 132 -6.28 18.51 2.73
N LEU A 133 -5.08 18.33 2.18
CA LEU A 133 -3.84 18.88 2.66
C LEU A 133 -3.56 20.21 1.96
N ALA A 134 -3.17 21.21 2.74
CA ALA A 134 -2.59 22.44 2.20
C ALA A 134 -1.18 22.14 1.66
N PRO A 135 -0.62 23.03 0.81
CA PRO A 135 0.76 22.91 0.36
C PRO A 135 1.70 22.80 1.57
N ALA A 136 2.76 22.00 1.40
CA ALA A 136 3.78 21.92 2.43
C ALA A 136 4.37 23.31 2.66
N ALA A 137 4.34 23.81 3.89
CA ALA A 137 4.98 25.07 4.23
C ALA A 137 6.45 25.02 3.76
N PRO A 138 6.94 26.09 3.12
CA PRO A 138 8.31 26.13 2.66
C PRO A 138 9.25 25.81 3.84
N SER A 139 10.06 24.80 3.67
CA SER A 139 11.01 24.37 4.69
C SER A 139 12.18 25.38 4.71
N TRP A 140 12.08 26.41 5.53
CA TRP A 140 13.19 27.32 5.80
C TRP A 140 14.39 26.64 6.52
N ARG A 141 14.25 25.35 6.87
CA ARG A 141 15.31 24.51 7.45
C ARG A 141 16.20 23.82 6.41
N LYS A 142 16.01 24.06 5.10
CA LYS A 142 16.87 23.51 4.06
C LYS A 142 18.12 24.39 3.89
N GLY A 143 19.26 23.95 4.43
CA GLY A 143 20.57 24.55 4.22
C GLY A 143 21.59 23.96 5.17
N GLU A 144 22.86 23.92 4.74
CA GLU A 144 24.03 23.46 5.52
C GLU A 144 24.25 24.25 6.81
N ARG A 145 23.71 25.47 6.90
CA ARG A 145 23.77 26.36 8.06
C ARG A 145 22.41 26.50 8.70
N HIS A 146 22.03 25.52 9.47
CA HIS A 146 20.83 25.54 10.27
C HIS A 146 21.04 26.38 11.53
N VAL A 147 20.41 27.54 11.60
CA VAL A 147 20.37 28.34 12.85
C VAL A 147 19.32 27.74 13.79
N ARG A 148 19.75 27.23 14.94
CA ARG A 148 18.84 26.83 16.00
C ARG A 148 18.21 28.09 16.62
N GLY A 149 16.99 28.40 16.27
CA GLY A 149 16.24 29.54 16.82
C GLY A 149 14.74 29.36 16.57
N ARG A 150 13.95 30.08 17.34
CA ARG A 150 12.53 30.28 17.06
C ARG A 150 12.43 30.97 15.70
N GLY A 151 11.70 30.39 14.75
CA GLY A 151 11.42 31.00 13.46
C GLY A 151 10.80 32.41 13.60
N PRO A 152 10.76 33.18 12.51
CA PRO A 152 10.11 34.50 12.53
C PRO A 152 8.71 34.35 13.11
N ARG A 153 8.44 35.05 14.21
CA ARG A 153 7.09 35.20 14.73
C ARG A 153 6.33 36.06 13.73
N ASP A 154 5.17 35.61 13.34
CA ASP A 154 4.17 36.47 12.76
C ASP A 154 3.83 37.55 13.81
N THR A 155 4.46 38.69 13.64
CA THR A 155 4.22 39.88 14.45
C THR A 155 3.22 40.79 13.74
N TYR A 156 2.11 40.22 13.29
CA TYR A 156 0.94 41.02 12.93
C TYR A 156 -0.16 40.65 13.94
N GLY A 157 -0.22 41.46 15.00
CA GLY A 157 -1.32 41.53 15.93
C GLY A 157 -2.54 42.17 15.30
#